data_7de7f00cdbf0dc3ea7073e85033d34a1
#
_entry.id   7de7f00cdbf0dc3ea7073e85033d34a1
#
_cell.length_a   1.000
_cell.length_b   1.000
_cell.length_c   1.000
_cell.angle_alpha   90.00
_cell.angle_beta   90.00
_cell.angle_gamma   90.00
#
_symmetry.space_group_name_H-M   'P 1'
#
loop_
_entity.id
_entity.type
_entity.pdbx_description
1 polymer ?
#
loop_
_entity_poly.entity_id
_entity_poly.type
_entity_poly.pdbx_seq_one_letter_code
_entity_poly.pdbx_strand_id
1 'polypeptide(L)'
;LIAHKAVRRVNFTGSTRVGRVVAELAARQLKPVLLELGGKAPLVILEDADLDEAVKAAAFGAFMNQGQICMSTERIIVVDAVADAFAAKFKEKVSAMPVGDPRQGNTPLGAVVDTKTVAHCK
;
A
#
# COMPACT_ATOMS: atom_id res chain seq x y z
N LEU A 1 -4.27 -13.96 -24.55
CA LEU A 1 -4.00 -12.59 -25.05
C LEU A 1 -2.51 -12.36 -25.31
N ILE A 2 -1.62 -12.67 -24.37
CA ILE A 2 -0.16 -12.38 -24.48
C ILE A 2 0.45 -12.96 -25.77
N ALA A 3 0.07 -14.18 -26.14
CA ALA A 3 0.59 -14.84 -27.35
C ALA A 3 0.04 -14.28 -28.68
N HIS A 4 -1.01 -13.46 -28.65
CA HIS A 4 -1.64 -12.95 -29.86
C HIS A 4 -0.69 -12.00 -30.63
N LYS A 5 -0.56 -12.16 -31.95
CA LYS A 5 0.38 -11.41 -32.79
C LYS A 5 0.19 -9.89 -32.78
N ALA A 6 -1.03 -9.42 -32.56
CA ALA A 6 -1.33 -7.98 -32.47
C ALA A 6 -0.91 -7.35 -31.14
N VAL A 7 -0.67 -8.16 -30.09
CA VAL A 7 -0.15 -7.65 -28.79
C VAL A 7 1.35 -7.47 -28.91
N ARG A 8 1.81 -6.25 -28.82
CA ARG A 8 3.23 -5.87 -28.99
C ARG A 8 3.96 -5.66 -27.68
N ARG A 9 3.22 -5.32 -26.61
CA ARG A 9 3.71 -5.04 -25.26
C ARG A 9 2.66 -5.45 -24.24
N VAL A 10 3.10 -5.83 -23.05
CA VAL A 10 2.20 -6.16 -21.92
C VAL A 10 2.48 -5.22 -20.76
N ASN A 11 1.44 -4.57 -20.25
CA ASN A 11 1.48 -3.86 -18.98
C ASN A 11 0.59 -4.61 -17.99
N PHE A 12 1.11 -4.88 -16.81
CA PHE A 12 0.41 -5.63 -15.77
C PHE A 12 0.59 -4.96 -14.41
N THR A 13 -0.52 -4.75 -13.72
CA THR A 13 -0.55 -4.33 -12.31
C THR A 13 -1.17 -5.44 -11.48
N GLY A 14 -0.49 -5.86 -10.42
CA GLY A 14 -0.99 -6.91 -9.53
C GLY A 14 0.09 -7.54 -8.66
N SER A 15 -0.15 -8.77 -8.19
CA SER A 15 0.79 -9.45 -7.29
C SER A 15 2.08 -9.88 -8.01
N THR A 16 3.20 -9.88 -7.27
CA THR A 16 4.50 -10.38 -7.76
C THR A 16 4.40 -11.80 -8.29
N ARG A 17 3.60 -12.65 -7.64
CA ARG A 17 3.38 -14.04 -8.08
C ARG A 17 2.79 -14.10 -9.49
N VAL A 18 1.75 -13.32 -9.76
CA VAL A 18 1.13 -13.28 -11.10
C VAL A 18 2.03 -12.54 -12.09
N GLY A 19 2.72 -11.48 -11.67
CA GLY A 19 3.67 -10.76 -12.50
C GLY A 19 4.78 -11.65 -13.07
N ARG A 20 5.30 -12.60 -12.27
CA ARG A 20 6.28 -13.60 -12.75
C ARG A 20 5.71 -14.44 -13.89
N VAL A 21 4.48 -14.95 -13.74
CA VAL A 21 3.81 -15.74 -14.79
C VAL A 21 3.61 -14.92 -16.06
N VAL A 22 3.17 -13.66 -15.92
CA VAL A 22 3.00 -12.73 -17.05
C VAL A 22 4.33 -12.48 -17.77
N ALA A 23 5.40 -12.25 -17.00
CA ALA A 23 6.74 -12.02 -17.55
C ALA A 23 7.25 -13.24 -18.33
N GLU A 24 7.10 -14.44 -17.78
CA GLU A 24 7.51 -15.69 -18.45
C GLU A 24 6.75 -15.89 -19.76
N LEU A 25 5.43 -15.69 -19.75
CA LEU A 25 4.61 -15.83 -20.95
C LEU A 25 4.96 -14.79 -22.01
N ALA A 26 5.27 -13.56 -21.62
CA ALA A 26 5.68 -12.51 -22.54
C ALA A 26 7.09 -12.76 -23.11
N ALA A 27 8.03 -13.23 -22.27
CA ALA A 27 9.39 -13.57 -22.69
C ALA A 27 9.40 -14.67 -23.77
N ARG A 28 8.55 -15.69 -23.65
CA ARG A 28 8.36 -16.73 -24.67
C ARG A 28 7.94 -16.20 -26.04
N GLN A 29 7.37 -14.98 -26.06
CA GLN A 29 6.95 -14.28 -27.28
C GLN A 29 7.86 -13.12 -27.66
N LEU A 30 8.99 -12.94 -26.94
CA LEU A 30 9.93 -11.81 -27.06
C LEU A 30 9.24 -10.44 -26.96
N LYS A 31 8.22 -10.33 -26.07
CA LYS A 31 7.44 -9.10 -25.88
C LYS A 31 7.90 -8.36 -24.63
N PRO A 32 8.08 -7.03 -24.71
CA PRO A 32 8.38 -6.20 -23.54
C PRO A 32 7.25 -6.25 -22.54
N VAL A 33 7.59 -6.23 -21.23
CA VAL A 33 6.64 -6.19 -20.13
C VAL A 33 6.97 -5.01 -19.22
N LEU A 34 5.93 -4.28 -18.81
CA LEU A 34 5.97 -3.39 -17.67
C LEU A 34 5.19 -4.05 -16.53
N LEU A 35 5.82 -4.19 -15.37
CA LEU A 35 5.23 -4.81 -14.19
C LEU A 35 5.13 -3.77 -13.07
N GLU A 36 3.90 -3.46 -12.67
CA GLU A 36 3.57 -2.66 -11.49
C GLU A 36 3.08 -3.61 -10.39
N LEU A 37 3.92 -3.85 -9.39
CA LEU A 37 3.73 -4.89 -8.41
C LEU A 37 3.61 -4.31 -6.99
N GLY A 38 3.43 -5.17 -5.99
CA GLY A 38 3.45 -4.78 -4.59
C GLY A 38 4.84 -4.36 -4.11
N GLY A 39 4.86 -3.73 -2.95
CA GLY A 39 6.09 -3.27 -2.31
C GLY A 39 5.95 -3.20 -0.79
N LYS A 40 6.88 -2.50 -0.15
CA LYS A 40 6.90 -2.18 1.28
C LYS A 40 7.34 -0.72 1.41
N ALA A 41 6.46 0.19 0.95
CA ALA A 41 6.77 1.61 0.81
C ALA A 41 7.14 2.25 2.16
N PRO A 42 8.32 2.86 2.30
CA PRO A 42 8.75 3.55 3.51
C PRO A 42 8.27 4.99 3.53
N LEU A 43 7.93 5.47 4.74
CA LEU A 43 7.83 6.89 5.08
C LEU A 43 8.93 7.19 6.09
N VAL A 44 9.80 8.14 5.77
CA VAL A 44 10.92 8.54 6.63
C VAL A 44 10.58 9.87 7.29
N ILE A 45 10.74 9.95 8.62
CA ILE A 45 10.45 11.13 9.42
C ILE A 45 11.75 11.54 10.11
N LEU A 46 12.22 12.73 9.78
CA LEU A 46 13.45 13.34 10.32
C LEU A 46 13.14 14.23 11.52
N GLU A 47 14.19 14.68 12.22
CA GLU A 47 14.07 15.46 13.46
C GLU A 47 13.46 16.85 13.28
N ASP A 48 13.59 17.42 12.09
CA ASP A 48 13.05 18.73 11.70
C ASP A 48 11.64 18.66 11.09
N ALA A 49 11.01 17.49 11.07
CA ALA A 49 9.68 17.33 10.52
C ALA A 49 8.61 18.00 11.40
N ASP A 50 7.60 18.62 10.75
CA ASP A 50 6.35 18.95 11.42
C ASP A 50 5.62 17.66 11.77
N LEU A 51 5.60 17.29 13.07
CA LEU A 51 5.02 16.02 13.52
C LEU A 51 3.51 15.93 13.30
N ASP A 52 2.78 17.04 13.32
CA ASP A 52 1.34 17.03 13.10
C ASP A 52 1.03 16.74 11.63
N GLU A 53 1.77 17.32 10.71
CA GLU A 53 1.65 16.99 9.28
C GLU A 53 2.20 15.59 8.97
N ALA A 54 3.31 15.18 9.60
CA ALA A 54 3.86 13.83 9.45
C ALA A 54 2.87 12.74 9.89
N VAL A 55 2.15 12.95 11.00
CA VAL A 55 1.11 12.04 11.50
C VAL A 55 -0.08 11.96 10.55
N LYS A 56 -0.53 13.10 9.99
CA LYS A 56 -1.60 13.12 8.99
C LYS A 56 -1.20 12.35 7.73
N ALA A 57 -0.01 12.60 7.22
CA ALA A 57 0.53 11.91 6.05
C ALA A 57 0.70 10.41 6.29
N ALA A 58 1.24 10.02 7.45
CA ALA A 58 1.39 8.62 7.85
C ALA A 58 0.05 7.90 7.96
N ALA A 59 -0.94 8.52 8.62
CA ALA A 59 -2.28 7.93 8.76
C ALA A 59 -2.97 7.79 7.40
N PHE A 60 -2.90 8.79 6.54
CA PHE A 60 -3.44 8.72 5.19
C PHE A 60 -2.75 7.64 4.37
N GLY A 61 -1.41 7.64 4.33
CA GLY A 61 -0.64 6.70 3.52
C GLY A 61 -0.79 5.24 3.98
N ALA A 62 -0.92 5.00 5.29
CA ALA A 62 -1.05 3.64 5.82
C ALA A 62 -2.48 3.08 5.73
N PHE A 63 -3.50 3.92 5.84
CA PHE A 63 -4.88 3.44 6.01
C PHE A 63 -5.81 3.75 4.84
N MET A 64 -5.43 4.60 3.88
CA MET A 64 -6.23 4.82 2.68
C MET A 64 -6.51 3.47 1.99
N ASN A 65 -7.80 3.23 1.66
CA ASN A 65 -8.27 1.96 1.10
C ASN A 65 -7.84 0.73 1.95
N GLN A 66 -7.83 0.87 3.27
CA GLN A 66 -7.41 -0.14 4.25
C GLN A 66 -5.95 -0.61 4.04
N GLY A 67 -5.08 0.26 3.54
CA GLY A 67 -3.68 -0.07 3.22
C GLY A 67 -3.49 -0.97 2.00
N GLN A 68 -4.54 -1.20 1.21
CA GLN A 68 -4.53 -2.12 0.06
C GLN A 68 -4.17 -1.40 -1.25
N ILE A 69 -3.11 -0.59 -1.23
CA ILE A 69 -2.60 0.13 -2.39
C ILE A 69 -1.11 -0.16 -2.53
N CYS A 70 -0.59 -0.31 -3.75
CA CYS A 70 0.83 -0.59 -3.99
C CYS A 70 1.78 0.46 -3.40
N MET A 71 1.32 1.71 -3.22
CA MET A 71 2.07 2.82 -2.62
C MET A 71 1.71 3.09 -1.15
N SER A 72 0.88 2.25 -0.51
CA SER A 72 0.54 2.42 0.91
C SER A 72 1.80 2.43 1.77
N THR A 73 1.85 3.32 2.74
CA THR A 73 2.93 3.35 3.73
C THR A 73 2.86 2.08 4.59
N GLU A 74 3.82 1.18 4.39
CA GLU A 74 3.88 -0.09 5.12
C GLU A 74 5.04 -0.13 6.11
N ARG A 75 5.90 0.89 6.08
CA ARG A 75 7.03 1.01 6.99
C ARG A 75 7.24 2.49 7.33
N ILE A 76 7.09 2.85 8.60
CA ILE A 76 7.37 4.19 9.09
C ILE A 76 8.71 4.15 9.81
N ILE A 77 9.68 4.90 9.31
CA ILE A 77 11.04 4.99 9.84
C ILE A 77 11.18 6.38 10.46
N VAL A 78 11.34 6.43 11.77
CA VAL A 78 11.41 7.69 12.52
C VAL A 78 12.77 7.78 13.21
N VAL A 79 13.43 8.91 13.15
CA VAL A 79 14.68 9.12 13.91
C VAL A 79 14.38 9.14 15.41
N ASP A 80 15.30 8.65 16.23
CA ASP A 80 15.11 8.44 17.66
C ASP A 80 14.69 9.72 18.40
N ALA A 81 15.21 10.87 18.00
CA ALA A 81 14.94 12.16 18.64
C ALA A 81 13.45 12.53 18.70
N VAL A 82 12.64 12.06 17.74
CA VAL A 82 11.19 12.38 17.64
C VAL A 82 10.30 11.14 17.67
N ALA A 83 10.87 9.95 17.83
CA ALA A 83 10.15 8.68 17.71
C ALA A 83 8.99 8.55 18.72
N ASP A 84 9.23 8.83 20.00
CA ASP A 84 8.22 8.71 21.04
C ASP A 84 7.09 9.73 20.86
N ALA A 85 7.43 10.97 20.53
CA ALA A 85 6.46 12.03 20.29
C ALA A 85 5.59 11.72 19.05
N PHE A 86 6.23 11.25 17.98
CA PHE A 86 5.49 10.81 16.79
C PHE A 86 4.57 9.63 17.11
N ALA A 87 5.07 8.60 17.80
CA ALA A 87 4.30 7.41 18.13
C ALA A 87 3.06 7.73 18.98
N ALA A 88 3.18 8.63 19.96
CA ALA A 88 2.06 9.06 20.77
C ALA A 88 0.96 9.74 19.95
N LYS A 89 1.34 10.73 19.12
CA LYS A 89 0.43 11.45 18.23
C LYS A 89 -0.21 10.52 17.18
N PHE A 90 0.58 9.62 16.60
CA PHE A 90 0.10 8.69 15.60
C PHE A 90 -0.92 7.70 16.19
N LYS A 91 -0.64 7.17 17.39
CA LYS A 91 -1.57 6.31 18.13
C LYS A 91 -2.91 7.01 18.39
N GLU A 92 -2.87 8.25 18.88
CA GLU A 92 -4.08 9.06 19.10
C GLU A 92 -4.87 9.22 17.80
N LYS A 93 -4.21 9.64 16.72
CA LYS A 93 -4.82 9.84 15.41
C LYS A 93 -5.50 8.57 14.89
N VAL A 94 -4.80 7.45 14.94
CA VAL A 94 -5.30 6.16 14.42
C VAL A 94 -6.45 5.62 15.27
N SER A 95 -6.37 5.76 16.61
CA SER A 95 -7.43 5.31 17.51
C SER A 95 -8.75 6.07 17.33
N ALA A 96 -8.68 7.30 16.81
CA ALA A 96 -9.85 8.12 16.53
C ALA A 96 -10.46 7.88 15.12
N MET A 97 -9.83 7.03 14.29
CA MET A 97 -10.31 6.78 12.93
C MET A 97 -11.57 5.92 12.96
N PRO A 98 -12.67 6.36 12.34
CA PRO A 98 -13.89 5.57 12.31
C PRO A 98 -13.75 4.36 11.39
N VAL A 99 -14.15 3.20 11.90
CA VAL A 99 -14.15 1.91 11.16
C VAL A 99 -15.60 1.41 11.11
N GLY A 100 -16.05 0.95 9.95
CA GLY A 100 -17.41 0.43 9.83
C GLY A 100 -17.81 0.08 8.41
N ASP A 101 -19.11 -0.08 8.20
CA ASP A 101 -19.67 -0.39 6.89
C ASP A 101 -19.67 0.86 5.99
N PRO A 102 -18.92 0.88 4.88
CA PRO A 102 -18.83 2.05 3.99
C PRO A 102 -20.16 2.40 3.31
N ARG A 103 -21.12 1.48 3.27
CA ARG A 103 -22.48 1.74 2.76
C ARG A 103 -23.26 2.71 3.65
N GLN A 104 -22.84 2.91 4.89
CA GLN A 104 -23.44 3.85 5.85
C GLN A 104 -22.86 5.27 5.74
N GLY A 105 -21.93 5.51 4.85
CA GLY A 105 -21.57 6.84 4.32
C GLY A 105 -20.38 7.56 4.95
N ASN A 106 -19.97 7.31 6.19
CA ASN A 106 -18.95 8.13 6.87
C ASN A 106 -17.80 7.34 7.50
N THR A 107 -17.52 6.15 6.98
CA THR A 107 -16.43 5.31 7.48
C THR A 107 -15.32 5.22 6.44
N PRO A 108 -14.19 5.93 6.62
CA PRO A 108 -13.05 5.86 5.72
C PRO A 108 -12.39 4.47 5.71
N LEU A 109 -12.58 3.70 6.80
CA LEU A 109 -12.03 2.35 6.93
C LEU A 109 -13.17 1.33 6.94
N GLY A 110 -13.19 0.48 5.92
CA GLY A 110 -14.13 -0.63 5.75
C GLY A 110 -13.47 -2.00 5.90
N ALA A 111 -14.02 -2.98 5.20
CA ALA A 111 -13.49 -4.32 5.17
C ALA A 111 -12.27 -4.44 4.23
N VAL A 112 -11.33 -5.31 4.58
CA VAL A 112 -10.28 -5.76 3.66
C VAL A 112 -10.84 -6.75 2.64
N VAL A 113 -10.10 -6.99 1.55
CA VAL A 113 -10.57 -7.70 0.36
C VAL A 113 -10.95 -9.16 0.62
N ASP A 114 -10.26 -9.85 1.52
CA ASP A 114 -10.54 -11.26 1.84
C ASP A 114 -10.05 -11.67 3.24
N THR A 115 -10.42 -12.89 3.65
CA THR A 115 -10.02 -13.47 4.94
C THR A 115 -8.53 -13.80 5.04
N LYS A 116 -7.84 -13.97 3.91
CA LYS A 116 -6.38 -14.18 3.91
C LYS A 116 -5.66 -12.91 4.30
N THR A 117 -6.16 -11.76 3.85
CA THR A 117 -5.65 -10.46 4.26
C THR A 117 -5.86 -10.24 5.76
N VAL A 118 -7.01 -10.62 6.32
CA VAL A 118 -7.25 -10.58 7.78
C VAL A 118 -6.23 -11.43 8.54
N ALA A 119 -5.94 -12.64 8.06
CA ALA A 119 -4.96 -13.53 8.70
C ALA A 119 -3.53 -12.99 8.61
N HIS A 120 -3.21 -12.23 7.56
CA HIS A 120 -1.90 -11.60 7.38
C HIS A 120 -1.70 -10.40 8.31
N CYS A 121 -2.77 -9.67 8.63
CA CYS A 121 -2.72 -8.48 9.51
C CYS A 121 -2.71 -8.84 11.01
N LYS A 122 -3.00 -10.07 11.39
CA LYS A 122 -2.98 -10.59 12.77
C LYS A 122 -1.64 -11.19 13.14
#